data_5d0a8ac3c5328f1d79858309aca74d50
#
_entry.id   5d0a8ac3c5328f1d79858309aca74d50
#
_cell.length_a   1.000
_cell.length_b   1.000
_cell.length_c   1.000
_cell.angle_alpha   90.00
_cell.angle_beta   90.00
_cell.angle_gamma   90.00
#
_symmetry.space_group_name_H-M   'P 1'
#
loop_
_entity.id
_entity.type
_entity.pdbx_description
1 polymer ?
#
loop_
_entity_poly.entity_id
_entity_poly.type
_entity_poly.pdbx_seq_one_letter_code
_entity_poly.pdbx_strand_id
1 'polypeptide(L)' 'MGARLRDLRLLTGMTQTRLAERLGTTQSAVARLEAGRQRLSLSTLQRAAHALGCDVQLVIGERRAD' A
#
# COMPACT_ATOMS: atom_id res chain seq x y z
N MET A 1 9.78 -2.09 0.80
CA MET A 1 8.52 -1.37 0.57
C MET A 1 7.35 -2.30 0.27
N GLY A 2 7.57 -3.26 -0.61
CA GLY A 2 6.49 -4.19 -0.96
C GLY A 2 5.95 -4.96 0.22
N ALA A 3 6.83 -5.42 1.10
CA ALA A 3 6.41 -6.18 2.28
C ALA A 3 5.56 -5.31 3.21
N ARG A 4 5.87 -4.01 3.28
CA ARG A 4 5.08 -3.09 4.09
C ARG A 4 3.66 -2.97 3.54
N LEU A 5 3.54 -2.92 2.22
CA LEU A 5 2.22 -2.85 1.59
C LEU A 5 1.41 -4.10 1.91
N ARG A 6 2.05 -5.26 1.83
CA ARG A 6 1.38 -6.52 2.16
C ARG A 6 0.93 -6.54 3.61
N ASP A 7 1.79 -6.07 4.51
CA ASP A 7 1.45 -6.05 5.93
C ASP A 7 0.23 -5.17 6.20
N LEU A 8 0.19 -3.99 5.59
CA LEU A 8 -0.96 -3.10 5.74
C LEU A 8 -2.23 -3.74 5.21
N ARG A 9 -2.13 -4.39 4.05
CA ARG A 9 -3.28 -5.06 3.45
C ARG A 9 -3.81 -6.16 4.36
N LEU A 10 -2.90 -6.97 4.90
CA LEU A 10 -3.29 -8.08 5.77
C LEU A 10 -3.92 -7.57 7.07
N LEU A 11 -3.39 -6.47 7.61
CA LEU A 11 -3.95 -5.89 8.82
C LEU A 11 -5.38 -5.42 8.63
N THR A 12 -5.74 -5.01 7.42
CA THR A 12 -7.10 -4.56 7.12
C THR A 12 -8.00 -5.69 6.64
N GLY A 13 -7.47 -6.91 6.53
CA GLY A 13 -8.26 -8.06 6.09
C GLY A 13 -8.60 -8.04 4.61
N MET A 14 -7.88 -7.26 3.83
CA MET A 14 -8.19 -7.09 2.42
C MET A 14 -7.39 -8.09 1.57
N THR A 15 -8.01 -8.63 0.51
CA THR A 15 -7.31 -9.49 -0.43
C THR A 15 -6.56 -8.65 -1.46
N GLN A 16 -5.61 -9.28 -2.16
CA GLN A 16 -4.91 -8.59 -3.25
C GLN A 16 -5.88 -8.13 -4.34
N THR A 17 -6.86 -8.97 -4.65
CA THR A 17 -7.86 -8.63 -5.66
C THR A 17 -8.66 -7.41 -5.24
N ARG A 18 -9.06 -7.36 -3.98
CA ARG A 18 -9.83 -6.23 -3.48
C ARG A 18 -9.02 -4.94 -3.51
N LEU A 19 -7.76 -5.03 -3.08
CA LEU A 19 -6.89 -3.87 -3.13
C LEU A 19 -6.68 -3.41 -4.56
N ALA A 20 -6.51 -4.35 -5.49
CA ALA A 20 -6.35 -4.01 -6.89
C ALA A 20 -7.56 -3.26 -7.42
N GLU A 21 -8.75 -3.70 -7.06
CA GLU A 21 -9.97 -3.01 -7.45
C GLU A 21 -9.99 -1.57 -6.96
N ARG A 22 -9.60 -1.39 -5.71
CA ARG A 22 -9.56 -0.05 -5.12
C ARG A 22 -8.54 0.86 -5.77
N LEU A 23 -7.44 0.27 -6.25
CA LEU A 23 -6.38 1.03 -6.88
C LEU A 23 -6.60 1.20 -8.39
N GLY A 24 -7.61 0.54 -8.95
CA GLY A 24 -7.84 0.59 -10.39
C GLY A 24 -6.79 -0.15 -11.18
N THR A 25 -6.27 -1.24 -10.64
CA THR A 25 -5.24 -2.04 -11.28
C THR A 25 -5.61 -3.52 -11.20
N THR A 26 -4.64 -4.40 -11.47
CA THR A 26 -4.88 -5.84 -11.49
C THR A 26 -4.28 -6.50 -10.25
N GLN A 27 -4.83 -7.67 -9.92
CA GLN A 27 -4.29 -8.45 -8.81
C GLN A 27 -2.82 -8.80 -9.05
N SER A 28 -2.46 -9.11 -10.30
CA SER A 28 -1.07 -9.42 -10.65
C SER A 28 -0.14 -8.25 -10.37
N ALA A 29 -0.61 -7.02 -10.64
CA ALA A 29 0.19 -5.84 -10.38
C ALA A 29 0.42 -5.66 -8.87
N VAL A 30 -0.63 -5.88 -8.07
CA VAL A 30 -0.49 -5.79 -6.62
C VAL A 30 0.48 -6.86 -6.12
N ALA A 31 0.36 -8.07 -6.66
CA ALA A 31 1.26 -9.15 -6.26
C ALA A 31 2.72 -8.81 -6.54
N ARG A 32 2.99 -8.19 -7.70
CA ARG A 32 4.36 -7.79 -8.03
C ARG A 32 4.88 -6.71 -7.11
N LEU A 33 4.03 -5.76 -6.76
CA LEU A 33 4.40 -4.71 -5.83
C LEU A 33 4.74 -5.29 -4.45
N GLU A 34 3.91 -6.20 -3.98
CA GLU A 34 4.11 -6.81 -2.65
C GLU A 34 5.33 -7.72 -2.63
N ALA A 35 5.66 -8.33 -3.76
CA ALA A 35 6.81 -9.21 -3.86
C ALA A 35 8.13 -8.45 -4.06
N GLY A 36 8.06 -7.13 -4.23
CA GLY A 36 9.25 -6.34 -4.46
C GLY A 36 9.79 -6.44 -5.87
N ARG A 37 9.02 -6.99 -6.79
CA ARG A 37 9.45 -7.13 -8.18
C ARG A 37 9.27 -5.85 -8.98
N GLN A 38 8.48 -4.94 -8.45
CA GLN A 38 8.21 -3.68 -9.10
C GLN A 38 8.42 -2.59 -8.06
N ARG A 39 9.05 -1.50 -8.46
CA ARG A 39 9.33 -0.40 -7.53
C ARG A 39 8.02 0.21 -7.06
N LEU A 40 7.92 0.38 -5.76
CA LEU A 40 6.76 0.99 -5.14
C LEU A 40 7.11 2.45 -4.84
N SER A 41 6.51 3.37 -5.58
CA SER A 41 6.75 4.79 -5.36
C SER A 41 5.97 5.27 -4.15
N LEU A 42 6.39 6.42 -3.62
CA LEU A 42 5.69 6.99 -2.48
C LEU A 42 4.23 7.32 -2.83
N SER A 43 4.00 7.83 -4.03
CA SER A 43 2.62 8.16 -4.42
C SER A 43 1.76 6.91 -4.51
N THR A 44 2.31 5.80 -5.02
CA THR A 44 1.58 4.55 -5.07
C THR A 44 1.30 4.04 -3.67
N LEU A 45 2.29 4.15 -2.77
CA LEU A 45 2.11 3.73 -1.39
C LEU A 45 1.03 4.56 -0.71
N GLN A 46 1.01 5.86 -0.96
CA GLN A 46 -0.02 6.74 -0.39
C GLN A 46 -1.41 6.37 -0.88
N ARG A 47 -1.54 6.07 -2.18
CA ARG A 47 -2.82 5.65 -2.74
C ARG A 47 -3.27 4.33 -2.13
N ALA A 48 -2.34 3.39 -1.99
CA ALA A 48 -2.66 2.10 -1.40
C ALA A 48 -3.08 2.25 0.06
N ALA A 49 -2.34 3.06 0.81
CA ALA A 49 -2.66 3.28 2.21
C ALA A 49 -4.03 3.93 2.35
N HIS A 50 -4.35 4.88 1.49
CA HIS A 50 -5.66 5.52 1.51
C HIS A 50 -6.75 4.50 1.21
N ALA A 51 -6.52 3.63 0.23
CA ALA A 51 -7.49 2.58 -0.13
C ALA A 51 -7.70 1.61 1.02
N LEU A 52 -6.69 1.42 1.84
CA LEU A 52 -6.76 0.52 2.99
C LEU A 52 -7.26 1.22 4.26
N GLY A 53 -7.53 2.52 4.18
CA GLY A 53 -7.97 3.27 5.34
C GLY A 53 -6.85 3.69 6.27
N CYS A 54 -5.61 3.63 5.79
CA CYS A 54 -4.44 4.04 6.56
C CYS A 54 -3.97 5.41 6.08
N ASP A 55 -3.14 6.05 6.89
CA ASP A 55 -2.61 7.36 6.55
C ASP A 55 -1.08 7.33 6.59
N VAL A 56 -0.49 7.21 5.42
CA VAL A 56 0.97 7.16 5.30
C VAL A 56 1.61 8.47 5.75
N GLN A 57 0.91 9.57 5.56
CA GLN A 57 1.45 10.87 5.94
C GLN A 57 1.67 11.01 7.42
N LEU A 58 0.89 10.29 8.22
CA LEU A 58 1.09 10.30 9.66
C LEU A 58 2.48 9.86 10.04
N VAL A 59 2.98 8.85 9.34
CA VAL A 59 4.32 8.33 9.63
C VAL A 59 5.37 9.38 9.33
N ILE A 60 5.22 10.09 8.22
CA ILE A 60 6.17 11.13 7.84
C ILE A 60 6.00 12.36 8.72
N GLY A 61 4.76 12.78 8.92
CA GLY A 61 4.45 13.96 9.72
C GLY A 61 4.93 13.82 11.15
N GLU A 62 4.82 12.62 11.66
CA GLU A 62 5.20 12.33 13.01
C GLU A 62 6.67 12.68 13.28
N ARG A 63 7.53 12.34 12.34
CA ARG A 63 8.95 12.61 12.51
C ARG A 63 9.26 14.09 12.45
N ARG A 64 8.48 14.82 11.67
CA ARG A 64 8.72 16.26 11.54
C ARG A 64 8.05 17.05 12.65
N ALA A 65 6.99 16.53 13.18
CA ALA A 65 6.27 17.21 14.24
C ALA A 65 7.09 17.29 15.53
N ASP A 66 8.08 16.45 15.61
CA ASP A 66 8.97 16.48 16.75
C ASP A 66 9.89 17.69 16.71
#